data_a9db6cbc21c8e58589649a6bd7e49195
#
_entry.id   a9db6cbc21c8e58589649a6bd7e49195
#
_cell.length_a   1.000
_cell.length_b   1.000
_cell.length_c   1.000
_cell.angle_alpha   90.00
_cell.angle_beta   90.00
_cell.angle_gamma   90.00
#
_symmetry.space_group_name_H-M   'P 1'
#
loop_
_entity.id
_entity.type
_entity.pdbx_description
1 polymer ?
#
loop_
_entity_poly.entity_id
_entity_poly.type
_entity_poly.pdbx_seq_one_letter_code
_entity_poly.pdbx_strand_id
1 'polypeptide(L)'
;METKEERAARLAALMKKLHGFYAEPWKLYHEPFHVAGPIYFVGNTYVSTFLLDTGEGLILIDPAFKETQYLLFDSIRALGFDPHDIRHIFLSHGHVDHVGGTRYLQEYSGAQVWLGEPDAFFFTERPDLIIDADHVPPFTINNYYDYHKEFQMGKVKIRFIATPGHTPGVTTFVIPAEVGGKTVLTAMHGGLGLNGLTRPELDDNRLPYTLQSDFVKGLQELQKLPVDIVLPSHNHNYDMLGRYKQFGGKEEGFIDPGGWQKMLQGVLNQCKNVIPEAFEF
;
A
#
# COMPACT_ATOMS: atom_id res chain seq x y z
N MET A 1 2.21 28.51 3.70
CA MET A 1 2.84 27.42 4.52
C MET A 1 1.86 27.10 5.65
N GLU A 2 1.60 25.81 5.89
CA GLU A 2 0.75 25.35 7.00
C GLU A 2 1.37 25.77 8.34
N THR A 3 0.59 26.36 9.24
CA THR A 3 1.06 26.72 10.59
C THR A 3 1.21 25.49 11.48
N LYS A 4 1.88 25.63 12.63
CA LYS A 4 2.00 24.54 13.62
C LYS A 4 0.65 24.14 14.19
N GLU A 5 -0.25 25.08 14.39
CA GLU A 5 -1.62 24.87 14.87
C GLU A 5 -2.48 24.12 13.85
N GLU A 6 -2.40 24.49 12.56
CA GLU A 6 -3.11 23.81 11.48
C GLU A 6 -2.61 22.37 11.33
N ARG A 7 -1.29 22.14 11.42
CA ARG A 7 -0.71 20.78 11.38
C ARG A 7 -1.18 19.92 12.57
N ALA A 8 -1.18 20.48 13.77
CA ALA A 8 -1.68 19.79 14.96
C ALA A 8 -3.17 19.43 14.84
N ALA A 9 -3.98 20.33 14.29
CA ALA A 9 -5.39 20.08 14.04
C ALA A 9 -5.61 18.98 12.98
N ARG A 10 -4.80 18.97 11.92
CA ARG A 10 -4.84 17.92 10.87
C ARG A 10 -4.46 16.56 11.44
N LEU A 11 -3.41 16.48 12.26
CA LEU A 11 -3.01 15.24 12.94
C LEU A 11 -4.10 14.76 13.90
N ALA A 12 -4.68 15.63 14.71
CA ALA A 12 -5.78 15.28 15.61
C ALA A 12 -7.02 14.76 14.85
N ALA A 13 -7.34 15.34 13.69
CA ALA A 13 -8.41 14.85 12.83
C ALA A 13 -8.12 13.45 12.27
N LEU A 14 -6.88 13.20 11.86
CA LEU A 14 -6.44 11.87 11.40
C LEU A 14 -6.54 10.85 12.53
N MET A 15 -6.02 11.15 13.71
CA MET A 15 -6.10 10.29 14.91
C MET A 15 -7.55 9.96 15.25
N LYS A 16 -8.43 10.98 15.28
CA LYS A 16 -9.87 10.75 15.50
C LYS A 16 -10.48 9.80 14.48
N LYS A 17 -10.11 9.93 13.21
CA LYS A 17 -10.57 9.05 12.14
C LYS A 17 -10.08 7.61 12.35
N LEU A 18 -8.80 7.41 12.65
CA LEU A 18 -8.20 6.10 12.92
C LEU A 18 -8.86 5.43 14.14
N HIS A 19 -9.01 6.16 15.24
CA HIS A 19 -9.70 5.64 16.44
C HIS A 19 -11.16 5.25 16.15
N GLY A 20 -11.85 5.96 15.23
CA GLY A 20 -13.16 5.54 14.75
C GLY A 20 -13.11 4.19 14.01
N PHE A 21 -12.08 3.94 13.23
CA PHE A 21 -11.87 2.65 12.56
C PHE A 21 -11.56 1.52 13.54
N TYR A 22 -10.76 1.80 14.58
CA TYR A 22 -10.43 0.82 15.60
C TYR A 22 -11.65 0.46 16.46
N ALA A 23 -12.49 1.43 16.76
CA ALA A 23 -13.69 1.23 17.58
C ALA A 23 -14.80 0.48 16.85
N GLU A 24 -14.92 0.66 15.53
CA GLU A 24 -16.00 0.10 14.71
C GLU A 24 -15.45 -0.52 13.41
N PRO A 25 -14.50 -1.49 13.48
CA PRO A 25 -13.80 -2.01 12.30
C PRO A 25 -14.74 -2.68 11.29
N TRP A 26 -15.89 -3.20 11.73
CA TRP A 26 -16.90 -3.80 10.84
C TRP A 26 -17.47 -2.81 9.82
N LYS A 27 -17.43 -1.50 10.09
CA LYS A 27 -17.85 -0.45 9.14
C LYS A 27 -16.91 -0.32 7.95
N LEU A 28 -15.72 -0.85 8.05
CA LEU A 28 -14.75 -0.88 6.96
C LEU A 28 -14.95 -2.08 6.02
N TYR A 29 -15.84 -3.01 6.35
CA TYR A 29 -16.04 -4.21 5.53
C TYR A 29 -16.40 -3.86 4.07
N HIS A 30 -15.76 -4.54 3.16
CA HIS A 30 -16.12 -4.64 1.75
C HIS A 30 -16.05 -6.11 1.35
N GLU A 31 -16.96 -6.56 0.51
CA GLU A 31 -16.90 -7.92 -0.03
C GLU A 31 -15.61 -8.11 -0.86
N PRO A 32 -14.94 -9.26 -0.73
CA PRO A 32 -13.75 -9.55 -1.53
C PRO A 32 -14.13 -9.89 -2.97
N PHE A 33 -13.22 -9.62 -3.92
CA PHE A 33 -13.48 -9.89 -5.33
C PHE A 33 -12.20 -10.18 -6.11
N HIS A 34 -12.38 -10.88 -7.24
CA HIS A 34 -11.32 -11.09 -8.21
C HIS A 34 -11.06 -9.81 -9.01
N VAL A 35 -9.78 -9.44 -9.17
CA VAL A 35 -9.37 -8.25 -9.91
C VAL A 35 -8.90 -8.61 -11.31
N ALA A 36 -7.84 -9.41 -11.42
CA ALA A 36 -7.25 -9.82 -12.69
C ALA A 36 -6.28 -10.99 -12.51
N GLY A 37 -6.37 -12.03 -13.31
CA GLY A 37 -5.46 -13.16 -13.29
C GLY A 37 -5.27 -13.76 -11.88
N PRO A 38 -4.08 -13.65 -11.25
CA PRO A 38 -3.85 -14.17 -9.90
C PRO A 38 -4.27 -13.22 -8.78
N ILE A 39 -4.80 -12.03 -9.06
CA ILE A 39 -4.94 -10.91 -8.12
C ILE A 39 -6.37 -10.80 -7.61
N TYR A 40 -6.53 -10.79 -6.29
CA TYR A 40 -7.80 -10.62 -5.59
C TYR A 40 -7.72 -9.43 -4.62
N PHE A 41 -8.79 -8.65 -4.52
CA PHE A 41 -8.98 -7.67 -3.46
C PHE A 41 -9.59 -8.36 -2.24
N VAL A 42 -8.94 -8.24 -1.10
CA VAL A 42 -9.40 -8.76 0.20
C VAL A 42 -9.35 -7.70 1.30
N GLY A 43 -9.12 -6.45 0.91
CA GLY A 43 -8.98 -5.30 1.80
C GLY A 43 -10.30 -4.78 2.35
N ASN A 44 -10.29 -3.53 2.73
CA ASN A 44 -11.42 -2.84 3.32
C ASN A 44 -11.72 -1.52 2.58
N THR A 45 -12.74 -0.78 2.99
CA THR A 45 -13.15 0.47 2.32
C THR A 45 -12.14 1.62 2.44
N TYR A 46 -11.11 1.51 3.28
CA TYR A 46 -10.09 2.54 3.49
C TYR A 46 -8.74 2.13 2.90
N VAL A 47 -8.20 0.98 3.32
CA VAL A 47 -6.91 0.44 2.89
C VAL A 47 -7.14 -0.79 2.01
N SER A 48 -6.42 -0.85 0.89
CA SER A 48 -6.46 -2.01 0.02
C SER A 48 -5.49 -3.08 0.49
N THR A 49 -5.95 -4.31 0.48
CA THR A 49 -5.13 -5.51 0.67
C THR A 49 -5.33 -6.39 -0.55
N PHE A 50 -4.23 -6.84 -1.15
CA PHE A 50 -4.31 -7.74 -2.30
C PHE A 50 -3.77 -9.12 -1.95
N LEU A 51 -4.52 -10.15 -2.35
CA LEU A 51 -4.10 -11.55 -2.28
C LEU A 51 -3.72 -12.03 -3.67
N LEU A 52 -2.59 -12.71 -3.80
CA LEU A 52 -2.11 -13.26 -5.05
C LEU A 52 -2.08 -14.79 -4.96
N ASP A 53 -2.86 -15.46 -5.81
CA ASP A 53 -2.79 -16.92 -5.96
C ASP A 53 -1.65 -17.30 -6.90
N THR A 54 -0.58 -17.85 -6.36
CA THR A 54 0.59 -18.24 -7.16
C THR A 54 0.50 -19.64 -7.77
N GLY A 55 -0.46 -20.45 -7.28
CA GLY A 55 -0.54 -21.88 -7.57
C GLY A 55 0.37 -22.75 -6.69
N GLU A 56 1.29 -22.13 -5.92
CA GLU A 56 2.22 -22.78 -4.98
C GLU A 56 2.04 -22.26 -3.56
N GLY A 57 0.98 -21.55 -3.29
CA GLY A 57 0.63 -20.83 -2.07
C GLY A 57 0.23 -19.41 -2.39
N LEU A 58 0.08 -18.59 -1.35
CA LEU A 58 -0.47 -17.25 -1.45
C LEU A 58 0.58 -16.19 -1.08
N ILE A 59 0.48 -15.03 -1.71
CA ILE A 59 1.18 -13.80 -1.31
C ILE A 59 0.13 -12.79 -0.89
N LEU A 60 0.34 -12.10 0.22
CA LEU A 60 -0.51 -11.01 0.67
C LEU A 60 0.27 -9.69 0.62
N ILE A 61 -0.35 -8.65 0.06
CA ILE A 61 0.21 -7.28 0.09
C ILE A 61 -0.63 -6.46 1.06
N ASP A 62 0.03 -5.87 2.06
CA ASP A 62 -0.51 -5.00 3.12
C ASP A 62 -1.68 -5.61 3.93
N PRO A 63 -1.42 -6.18 5.10
CA PRO A 63 -2.44 -6.83 5.92
C PRO A 63 -3.39 -5.87 6.67
N ALA A 64 -3.38 -4.57 6.37
CA ALA A 64 -4.23 -3.55 6.97
C ALA A 64 -4.08 -3.41 8.50
N PHE A 65 -5.13 -2.91 9.20
CA PHE A 65 -5.14 -2.71 10.65
C PHE A 65 -5.26 -4.03 11.42
N LYS A 66 -4.72 -4.09 12.64
CA LYS A 66 -4.89 -5.24 13.53
C LYS A 66 -6.38 -5.51 13.84
N GLU A 67 -7.18 -4.45 13.96
CA GLU A 67 -8.60 -4.53 14.31
C GLU A 67 -9.46 -5.13 13.18
N THR A 68 -9.00 -5.07 11.92
CA THR A 68 -9.72 -5.61 10.76
C THR A 68 -9.32 -7.03 10.40
N GLN A 69 -8.48 -7.70 11.18
CA GLN A 69 -7.93 -9.01 10.80
C GLN A 69 -9.01 -10.10 10.64
N TYR A 70 -10.05 -10.11 11.49
CA TYR A 70 -11.15 -11.06 11.33
C TYR A 70 -11.88 -10.88 9.98
N LEU A 71 -12.04 -9.62 9.50
CA LEU A 71 -12.61 -9.33 8.19
C LEU A 71 -11.70 -9.84 7.07
N LEU A 72 -10.38 -9.65 7.20
CA LEU A 72 -9.41 -10.13 6.23
C LEU A 72 -9.40 -11.65 6.13
N PHE A 73 -9.39 -12.36 7.26
CA PHE A 73 -9.45 -13.81 7.30
C PHE A 73 -10.74 -14.33 6.65
N ASP A 74 -11.89 -13.71 6.95
CA ASP A 74 -13.18 -14.08 6.37
C ASP A 74 -13.22 -13.78 4.88
N SER A 75 -12.67 -12.64 4.42
CA SER A 75 -12.56 -12.29 3.00
C SER A 75 -11.74 -13.32 2.22
N ILE A 76 -10.60 -13.75 2.75
CA ILE A 76 -9.75 -14.77 2.11
C ILE A 76 -10.52 -16.10 2.00
N ARG A 77 -11.20 -16.53 3.07
CA ARG A 77 -12.01 -17.76 3.08
C ARG A 77 -13.22 -17.69 2.14
N ALA A 78 -13.86 -16.53 2.05
CA ALA A 78 -14.99 -16.32 1.14
C ALA A 78 -14.62 -16.51 -0.34
N LEU A 79 -13.36 -16.28 -0.69
CA LEU A 79 -12.81 -16.56 -2.03
C LEU A 79 -12.39 -18.03 -2.21
N GLY A 80 -12.52 -18.86 -1.18
CA GLY A 80 -12.14 -20.28 -1.22
C GLY A 80 -10.66 -20.55 -0.89
N PHE A 81 -9.92 -19.56 -0.42
CA PHE A 81 -8.53 -19.72 -0.01
C PHE A 81 -8.40 -19.96 1.50
N ASP A 82 -7.32 -20.63 1.91
CA ASP A 82 -6.95 -20.75 3.32
C ASP A 82 -5.87 -19.70 3.68
N PRO A 83 -6.11 -18.81 4.66
CA PRO A 83 -5.07 -17.89 5.13
C PRO A 83 -3.79 -18.59 5.62
N HIS A 84 -3.86 -19.86 5.99
CA HIS A 84 -2.70 -20.68 6.35
C HIS A 84 -1.75 -20.91 5.16
N ASP A 85 -2.22 -20.79 3.93
CA ASP A 85 -1.40 -20.97 2.71
C ASP A 85 -0.63 -19.70 2.31
N ILE A 86 -0.73 -18.61 3.06
CA ILE A 86 0.09 -17.41 2.84
C ILE A 86 1.55 -17.75 3.14
N ARG A 87 2.42 -17.63 2.13
CA ARG A 87 3.86 -17.87 2.22
C ARG A 87 4.66 -16.59 2.38
N HIS A 88 4.16 -15.49 1.81
CA HIS A 88 4.81 -14.18 1.87
C HIS A 88 3.81 -13.08 2.20
N ILE A 89 4.22 -12.17 3.07
CA ILE A 89 3.53 -10.91 3.34
C ILE A 89 4.45 -9.80 2.85
N PHE A 90 3.99 -9.03 1.87
CA PHE A 90 4.71 -7.89 1.32
C PHE A 90 4.14 -6.61 1.88
N LEU A 91 4.97 -5.82 2.55
CA LEU A 91 4.59 -4.55 3.15
C LEU A 91 5.03 -3.41 2.23
N SER A 92 4.09 -2.59 1.82
CA SER A 92 4.36 -1.46 0.93
C SER A 92 5.17 -0.37 1.62
N HIS A 93 4.91 -0.14 2.91
CA HIS A 93 5.63 0.78 3.79
C HIS A 93 5.25 0.57 5.26
N GLY A 94 5.90 1.30 6.18
CA GLY A 94 5.85 1.05 7.62
C GLY A 94 4.69 1.68 8.41
N HIS A 95 3.62 2.21 7.79
CA HIS A 95 2.52 2.84 8.54
C HIS A 95 1.51 1.83 9.09
N VAL A 96 0.87 2.20 10.21
CA VAL A 96 -0.05 1.35 11.00
C VAL A 96 -1.16 0.69 10.18
N ASP A 97 -1.72 1.40 9.22
CA ASP A 97 -2.82 0.95 8.37
C ASP A 97 -2.38 -0.04 7.28
N HIS A 98 -1.08 -0.22 7.07
CA HIS A 98 -0.51 -1.23 6.16
C HIS A 98 0.10 -2.41 6.90
N VAL A 99 0.67 -2.19 8.10
CA VAL A 99 1.42 -3.23 8.82
C VAL A 99 0.72 -3.79 10.05
N GLY A 100 -0.36 -3.15 10.54
CA GLY A 100 -0.99 -3.49 11.83
C GLY A 100 -1.40 -4.94 11.97
N GLY A 101 -1.83 -5.58 10.89
CA GLY A 101 -2.24 -6.99 10.87
C GLY A 101 -1.13 -8.01 10.68
N THR A 102 0.11 -7.57 10.42
CA THR A 102 1.21 -8.46 10.02
C THR A 102 1.46 -9.59 10.99
N ARG A 103 1.54 -9.30 12.29
CA ARG A 103 1.83 -10.31 13.31
C ARG A 103 0.83 -11.46 13.30
N TYR A 104 -0.46 -11.17 13.21
CA TYR A 104 -1.49 -12.20 13.28
C TYR A 104 -1.39 -13.21 12.14
N LEU A 105 -1.16 -12.70 10.92
CA LEU A 105 -0.97 -13.54 9.73
C LEU A 105 0.37 -14.28 9.77
N GLN A 106 1.44 -13.61 10.20
CA GLN A 106 2.76 -14.25 10.33
C GLN A 106 2.72 -15.41 11.32
N GLU A 107 2.10 -15.23 12.48
CA GLU A 107 1.95 -16.30 13.49
C GLU A 107 1.02 -17.42 13.01
N TYR A 108 -0.05 -17.08 12.28
CA TYR A 108 -1.02 -18.04 11.80
C TYR A 108 -0.48 -18.90 10.65
N SER A 109 0.20 -18.31 9.69
CA SER A 109 0.64 -18.99 8.45
C SER A 109 2.11 -19.38 8.43
N GLY A 110 2.95 -18.77 9.29
CA GLY A 110 4.41 -18.88 9.20
C GLY A 110 5.01 -18.09 8.03
N ALA A 111 4.28 -17.15 7.46
CA ALA A 111 4.70 -16.39 6.29
C ALA A 111 5.97 -15.59 6.51
N GLN A 112 6.77 -15.47 5.46
CA GLN A 112 7.95 -14.59 5.42
C GLN A 112 7.50 -13.15 5.14
N VAL A 113 7.86 -12.22 6.01
CA VAL A 113 7.53 -10.79 5.90
C VAL A 113 8.64 -10.05 5.19
N TRP A 114 8.26 -9.22 4.22
CA TRP A 114 9.15 -8.40 3.40
C TRP A 114 8.82 -6.92 3.57
N LEU A 115 9.85 -6.08 3.59
CA LEU A 115 9.73 -4.63 3.73
C LEU A 115 10.82 -3.93 2.92
N GLY A 116 10.61 -2.68 2.51
CA GLY A 116 11.69 -1.81 2.07
C GLY A 116 12.67 -1.54 3.21
N GLU A 117 13.96 -1.88 3.03
CA GLU A 117 14.96 -1.79 4.10
C GLU A 117 14.98 -0.42 4.80
N PRO A 118 14.81 0.73 4.10
CA PRO A 118 14.81 2.04 4.76
C PRO A 118 13.68 2.26 5.77
N ASP A 119 12.60 1.44 5.75
CA ASP A 119 11.52 1.54 6.74
C ASP A 119 11.74 0.66 7.98
N ALA A 120 12.78 -0.19 7.99
CA ALA A 120 13.04 -1.08 9.14
C ALA A 120 13.29 -0.31 10.44
N PHE A 121 13.84 0.92 10.36
CA PHE A 121 14.10 1.76 11.52
C PHE A 121 12.84 2.17 12.29
N PHE A 122 11.66 2.20 11.64
CA PHE A 122 10.39 2.44 12.32
C PHE A 122 10.09 1.38 13.40
N PHE A 123 10.57 0.16 13.23
CA PHE A 123 10.29 -0.95 14.13
C PHE A 123 11.42 -1.21 15.14
N THR A 124 12.55 -0.52 15.01
CA THR A 124 13.74 -0.71 15.85
C THR A 124 14.16 0.56 16.60
N GLU A 125 14.27 1.69 15.88
CA GLU A 125 14.89 2.91 16.41
C GLU A 125 13.89 4.05 16.61
N ARG A 126 12.87 4.14 15.73
CA ARG A 126 11.95 5.27 15.67
C ARG A 126 10.47 4.86 15.60
N PRO A 127 9.98 4.03 16.55
CA PRO A 127 8.56 3.70 16.61
C PRO A 127 7.67 4.93 16.87
N ASP A 128 8.24 6.02 17.38
CA ASP A 128 7.59 7.31 17.55
C ASP A 128 7.10 7.94 16.23
N LEU A 129 7.62 7.52 15.08
CA LEU A 129 7.19 7.98 13.75
C LEU A 129 5.98 7.21 13.20
N ILE A 130 5.63 6.07 13.80
CA ILE A 130 4.41 5.36 13.45
C ILE A 130 3.25 5.97 14.25
N ILE A 131 2.29 6.58 13.54
CA ILE A 131 1.06 7.06 14.17
C ILE A 131 0.35 5.86 14.80
N ASP A 132 -0.04 5.98 16.09
CA ASP A 132 -0.67 4.89 16.84
C ASP A 132 0.15 3.58 16.87
N ALA A 133 1.46 3.68 17.13
CA ALA A 133 2.37 2.52 17.17
C ALA A 133 1.88 1.38 18.07
N ASP A 134 1.11 1.66 19.12
CA ASP A 134 0.47 0.65 20.01
C ASP A 134 -0.52 -0.26 19.25
N HIS A 135 -0.93 0.14 18.05
CA HIS A 135 -1.76 -0.63 17.15
C HIS A 135 -0.95 -1.48 16.15
N VAL A 136 0.37 -1.50 16.28
CA VAL A 136 1.28 -2.35 15.50
C VAL A 136 1.92 -3.40 16.42
N PRO A 137 1.32 -4.58 16.59
CA PRO A 137 1.93 -5.66 17.35
C PRO A 137 3.29 -6.04 16.74
N PRO A 138 4.33 -6.29 17.56
CA PRO A 138 5.66 -6.64 17.06
C PRO A 138 5.62 -7.88 16.14
N PHE A 139 6.27 -7.80 15.00
CA PHE A 139 6.43 -8.88 14.02
C PHE A 139 7.90 -9.00 13.59
N THR A 140 8.24 -10.07 12.87
CA THR A 140 9.60 -10.28 12.38
C THR A 140 9.68 -9.90 10.90
N ILE A 141 10.56 -8.96 10.54
CA ILE A 141 10.94 -8.71 9.15
C ILE A 141 11.95 -9.78 8.77
N ASN A 142 11.59 -10.66 7.81
CA ASN A 142 12.43 -11.77 7.40
C ASN A 142 13.33 -11.40 6.23
N ASN A 143 12.87 -10.49 5.35
CA ASN A 143 13.55 -10.15 4.13
C ASN A 143 13.37 -8.66 3.79
N TYR A 144 14.32 -8.12 3.03
CA TYR A 144 14.23 -6.82 2.38
C TYR A 144 14.11 -7.00 0.87
N TYR A 145 13.42 -6.06 0.20
CA TYR A 145 13.26 -6.10 -1.25
C TYR A 145 14.60 -5.90 -1.98
N ASP A 146 14.89 -6.77 -2.93
CA ASP A 146 15.96 -6.55 -3.91
C ASP A 146 15.35 -5.87 -5.15
N TYR A 147 15.56 -4.57 -5.29
CA TYR A 147 15.00 -3.76 -6.39
C TYR A 147 15.66 -4.04 -7.75
N HIS A 148 16.69 -4.88 -7.79
CA HIS A 148 17.38 -5.29 -9.02
C HIS A 148 16.95 -6.68 -9.53
N LYS A 149 16.12 -7.37 -8.75
CA LYS A 149 15.64 -8.73 -9.09
C LYS A 149 14.12 -8.79 -9.10
N GLU A 150 13.59 -9.52 -10.07
CA GLU A 150 12.20 -9.92 -10.07
C GLU A 150 11.99 -11.02 -9.02
N PHE A 151 10.95 -10.90 -8.21
CA PHE A 151 10.48 -11.99 -7.36
C PHE A 151 9.56 -12.89 -8.17
N GLN A 152 9.72 -14.20 -8.00
CA GLN A 152 8.84 -15.18 -8.63
C GLN A 152 8.46 -16.27 -7.64
N MET A 153 7.16 -16.59 -7.62
CA MET A 153 6.59 -17.74 -6.93
C MET A 153 5.48 -18.33 -7.81
N GLY A 154 5.60 -19.59 -8.19
CA GLY A 154 4.67 -20.24 -9.13
C GLY A 154 4.46 -19.42 -10.40
N LYS A 155 3.20 -19.11 -10.71
CA LYS A 155 2.79 -18.31 -11.88
C LYS A 155 2.92 -16.79 -11.69
N VAL A 156 3.20 -16.30 -10.48
CA VAL A 156 3.25 -14.87 -10.16
C VAL A 156 4.69 -14.37 -10.24
N LYS A 157 4.87 -13.24 -10.93
CA LYS A 157 6.09 -12.46 -11.00
C LYS A 157 5.82 -11.07 -10.50
N ILE A 158 6.74 -10.51 -9.71
CA ILE A 158 6.62 -9.18 -9.13
C ILE A 158 7.95 -8.44 -9.28
N ARG A 159 7.91 -7.28 -9.90
CA ARG A 159 9.02 -6.33 -9.88
C ARG A 159 8.77 -5.31 -8.78
N PHE A 160 9.73 -5.16 -7.89
CA PHE A 160 9.77 -4.12 -6.87
C PHE A 160 10.45 -2.87 -7.41
N ILE A 161 9.93 -1.70 -7.09
CA ILE A 161 10.54 -0.41 -7.42
C ILE A 161 10.59 0.41 -6.13
N ALA A 162 11.78 0.84 -5.71
CA ALA A 162 11.92 1.79 -4.62
C ALA A 162 11.32 3.14 -5.02
N THR A 163 10.38 3.63 -4.24
CA THR A 163 9.69 4.89 -4.49
C THR A 163 9.62 5.71 -3.19
N PRO A 164 10.78 6.08 -2.61
CA PRO A 164 10.84 6.82 -1.36
C PRO A 164 10.09 8.15 -1.45
N GLY A 165 9.58 8.59 -0.31
CA GLY A 165 8.84 9.83 -0.17
C GLY A 165 7.91 9.79 1.02
N HIS A 166 6.69 9.30 0.85
CA HIS A 166 5.70 9.13 1.93
C HIS A 166 6.30 8.46 3.18
N THR A 167 7.11 7.44 2.99
CA THR A 167 8.15 6.96 3.90
C THR A 167 9.44 6.68 3.11
N PRO A 168 10.60 6.57 3.77
CA PRO A 168 11.86 6.26 3.08
C PRO A 168 11.86 4.91 2.33
N GLY A 169 11.11 3.91 2.82
CA GLY A 169 11.08 2.55 2.30
C GLY A 169 9.88 2.21 1.43
N VAL A 170 9.07 3.20 1.01
CA VAL A 170 7.92 2.94 0.13
C VAL A 170 8.34 2.12 -1.08
N THR A 171 7.61 1.05 -1.34
CA THR A 171 7.82 0.16 -2.46
C THR A 171 6.61 0.15 -3.39
N THR A 172 6.84 0.31 -4.68
CA THR A 172 5.85 0.09 -5.74
C THR A 172 5.96 -1.34 -6.25
N PHE A 173 4.84 -2.04 -6.35
CA PHE A 173 4.72 -3.38 -6.88
C PHE A 173 4.20 -3.34 -8.32
N VAL A 174 4.89 -4.02 -9.24
CA VAL A 174 4.47 -4.14 -10.65
C VAL A 174 4.27 -5.61 -10.96
N ILE A 175 3.04 -6.00 -11.32
CA ILE A 175 2.62 -7.40 -11.41
C ILE A 175 1.93 -7.62 -12.76
N PRO A 176 2.52 -8.39 -13.68
CA PRO A 176 1.82 -8.84 -14.88
C PRO A 176 0.66 -9.77 -14.52
N ALA A 177 -0.46 -9.62 -15.20
CA ALA A 177 -1.64 -10.48 -15.05
C ALA A 177 -2.23 -10.83 -16.41
N GLU A 178 -2.95 -11.95 -16.51
CA GLU A 178 -3.63 -12.34 -17.73
C GLU A 178 -5.12 -11.98 -17.62
N VAL A 179 -5.64 -11.24 -18.59
CA VAL A 179 -7.07 -10.90 -18.72
C VAL A 179 -7.52 -11.18 -20.14
N GLY A 180 -8.52 -12.04 -20.31
CA GLY A 180 -9.05 -12.38 -21.63
C GLY A 180 -8.00 -12.93 -22.62
N GLY A 181 -6.98 -13.63 -22.11
CA GLY A 181 -5.87 -14.20 -22.90
C GLY A 181 -4.82 -13.17 -23.34
N LYS A 182 -4.79 -11.99 -22.73
CA LYS A 182 -3.78 -10.95 -22.95
C LYS A 182 -3.09 -10.62 -21.65
N THR A 183 -1.77 -10.44 -21.72
CA THR A 183 -1.01 -9.92 -20.59
C THR A 183 -1.30 -8.43 -20.42
N VAL A 184 -1.74 -8.04 -19.23
CA VAL A 184 -1.91 -6.66 -18.77
C VAL A 184 -0.93 -6.35 -17.65
N LEU A 185 -0.51 -5.11 -17.55
CA LEU A 185 0.38 -4.67 -16.48
C LEU A 185 -0.45 -4.06 -15.35
N THR A 186 -0.34 -4.63 -14.15
CA THR A 186 -0.93 -4.03 -12.95
C THR A 186 0.16 -3.37 -12.11
N ALA A 187 -0.18 -2.29 -11.39
CA ALA A 187 0.77 -1.68 -10.46
C ALA A 187 0.07 -1.10 -9.23
N MET A 188 0.77 -1.21 -8.08
CA MET A 188 0.41 -0.61 -6.81
C MET A 188 1.52 0.31 -6.34
N HIS A 189 1.28 1.61 -6.23
CA HIS A 189 2.17 2.51 -5.50
C HIS A 189 1.93 2.36 -4.00
N GLY A 190 2.99 2.08 -3.24
CA GLY A 190 2.85 1.74 -1.83
C GLY A 190 2.37 2.89 -0.93
N GLY A 191 2.65 4.16 -1.27
CA GLY A 191 2.25 5.29 -0.44
C GLY A 191 2.28 6.62 -1.21
N LEU A 192 1.10 7.22 -1.43
CA LEU A 192 0.92 8.46 -2.20
C LEU A 192 0.63 9.70 -1.32
N GLY A 193 0.56 9.53 0.00
CA GLY A 193 0.29 10.61 0.93
C GLY A 193 1.43 11.62 1.02
N LEU A 194 1.10 12.90 1.22
CA LEU A 194 2.07 14.00 1.43
C LEU A 194 2.31 14.31 2.91
N ASN A 195 1.60 13.65 3.81
CA ASN A 195 1.84 13.78 5.26
C ASN A 195 3.24 13.28 5.61
N GLY A 196 3.96 14.04 6.39
CA GLY A 196 5.36 13.78 6.74
C GLY A 196 6.37 14.36 5.76
N LEU A 197 5.95 14.95 4.62
CA LEU A 197 6.86 15.43 3.57
C LEU A 197 7.09 16.95 3.57
N THR A 198 6.34 17.75 4.30
CA THR A 198 6.65 19.18 4.38
C THR A 198 7.97 19.39 5.16
N ARG A 199 8.73 20.44 4.84
CA ARG A 199 10.00 20.72 5.54
C ARG A 199 9.85 20.75 7.07
N PRO A 200 8.82 21.41 7.65
CA PRO A 200 8.62 21.35 9.10
C PRO A 200 8.38 19.93 9.64
N GLU A 201 7.70 19.05 8.88
CA GLU A 201 7.49 17.66 9.29
C GLU A 201 8.80 16.85 9.18
N LEU A 202 9.57 17.05 8.12
CA LEU A 202 10.88 16.41 7.96
C LEU A 202 11.84 16.83 9.06
N ASP A 203 11.86 18.13 9.46
CA ASP A 203 12.67 18.64 10.58
C ASP A 203 12.24 17.99 11.90
N ASP A 204 10.95 17.99 12.22
CA ASP A 204 10.42 17.40 13.45
C ASP A 204 10.73 15.89 13.52
N ASN A 205 10.64 15.19 12.38
CA ASN A 205 10.91 13.77 12.27
C ASN A 205 12.40 13.42 12.08
N ARG A 206 13.26 14.43 11.87
CA ARG A 206 14.70 14.28 11.56
C ARG A 206 14.93 13.41 10.32
N LEU A 207 14.11 13.61 9.30
CA LEU A 207 14.21 12.96 8.01
C LEU A 207 14.85 13.89 6.96
N PRO A 208 15.54 13.34 5.94
CA PRO A 208 16.23 14.15 4.96
C PRO A 208 15.25 14.84 4.00
N TYR A 209 15.57 16.09 3.61
CA TYR A 209 14.76 16.83 2.62
C TYR A 209 14.76 16.21 1.23
N THR A 210 15.74 15.35 0.93
CA THR A 210 15.79 14.61 -0.35
C THR A 210 14.53 13.77 -0.58
N LEU A 211 13.82 13.34 0.49
CA LEU A 211 12.57 12.60 0.35
C LEU A 211 11.52 13.35 -0.47
N GLN A 212 11.49 14.70 -0.42
CA GLN A 212 10.58 15.48 -1.25
C GLN A 212 10.90 15.34 -2.73
N SER A 213 12.18 15.55 -3.11
CA SER A 213 12.62 15.42 -4.50
C SER A 213 12.59 13.98 -5.00
N ASP A 214 12.90 13.01 -4.14
CA ASP A 214 12.86 11.60 -4.47
C ASP A 214 11.42 11.15 -4.75
N PHE A 215 10.45 11.63 -3.95
CA PHE A 215 9.03 11.37 -4.18
C PHE A 215 8.58 11.90 -5.56
N VAL A 216 8.87 13.17 -5.86
CA VAL A 216 8.48 13.78 -7.14
C VAL A 216 9.13 13.07 -8.32
N LYS A 217 10.44 12.78 -8.25
CA LYS A 217 11.17 12.02 -9.30
C LYS A 217 10.59 10.62 -9.46
N GLY A 218 10.32 9.92 -8.36
CA GLY A 218 9.70 8.60 -8.38
C GLY A 218 8.36 8.60 -9.10
N LEU A 219 7.47 9.56 -8.79
CA LEU A 219 6.18 9.69 -9.47
C LEU A 219 6.34 9.97 -10.97
N GLN A 220 7.29 10.83 -11.36
CA GLN A 220 7.57 11.16 -12.77
C GLN A 220 8.09 9.93 -13.54
N GLU A 221 8.98 9.13 -12.95
CA GLU A 221 9.47 7.89 -13.55
C GLU A 221 8.35 6.85 -13.67
N LEU A 222 7.53 6.70 -12.64
CA LEU A 222 6.41 5.76 -12.66
C LEU A 222 5.33 6.12 -13.69
N GLN A 223 5.15 7.40 -14.04
CA GLN A 223 4.24 7.79 -15.12
C GLN A 223 4.62 7.21 -16.49
N LYS A 224 5.87 6.79 -16.68
CA LYS A 224 6.36 6.17 -17.93
C LYS A 224 5.93 4.71 -18.07
N LEU A 225 5.46 4.08 -17.00
CA LEU A 225 5.01 2.69 -17.03
C LEU A 225 3.64 2.58 -17.72
N PRO A 226 3.49 1.67 -18.69
CA PRO A 226 2.21 1.44 -19.38
C PRO A 226 1.29 0.55 -18.52
N VAL A 227 0.84 1.06 -17.38
CA VAL A 227 -0.04 0.34 -16.46
C VAL A 227 -1.46 0.32 -17.00
N ASP A 228 -2.04 -0.87 -17.10
CA ASP A 228 -3.39 -1.11 -17.57
C ASP A 228 -4.41 -1.16 -16.43
N ILE A 229 -4.00 -1.70 -15.26
CA ILE A 229 -4.85 -1.81 -14.07
C ILE A 229 -4.15 -1.19 -12.88
N VAL A 230 -4.80 -0.21 -12.26
CA VAL A 230 -4.33 0.42 -11.02
C VAL A 230 -4.77 -0.40 -9.83
N LEU A 231 -3.81 -0.79 -8.97
CA LEU A 231 -4.06 -1.36 -7.65
C LEU A 231 -3.80 -0.25 -6.62
N PRO A 232 -4.83 0.42 -6.08
CA PRO A 232 -4.59 1.50 -5.13
C PRO A 232 -4.16 0.97 -3.77
N SER A 233 -3.23 1.63 -3.08
CA SER A 233 -2.93 1.34 -1.67
C SER A 233 -4.06 1.81 -0.76
N HIS A 234 -4.72 2.90 -1.15
CA HIS A 234 -5.95 3.40 -0.53
C HIS A 234 -7.04 3.64 -1.56
N ASN A 235 -8.28 3.29 -1.23
CA ASN A 235 -9.41 3.43 -2.15
C ASN A 235 -9.74 4.89 -2.52
N HIS A 236 -9.27 5.87 -1.74
CA HIS A 236 -9.42 7.28 -2.08
C HIS A 236 -8.39 7.79 -3.12
N ASN A 237 -7.32 7.04 -3.38
CA ASN A 237 -6.33 7.40 -4.39
C ASN A 237 -6.81 7.05 -5.81
N TYR A 238 -7.58 5.97 -5.91
CA TYR A 238 -8.17 5.49 -7.17
C TYR A 238 -9.42 4.66 -6.85
N ASP A 239 -10.53 4.94 -7.51
CA ASP A 239 -11.85 4.36 -7.22
C ASP A 239 -12.02 2.93 -7.77
N MET A 240 -11.24 1.99 -7.26
CA MET A 240 -11.34 0.58 -7.60
C MET A 240 -12.68 -0.02 -7.16
N LEU A 241 -13.18 0.35 -5.98
CA LEU A 241 -14.44 -0.17 -5.45
C LEU A 241 -15.65 0.32 -6.28
N GLY A 242 -15.60 1.56 -6.76
CA GLY A 242 -16.60 2.08 -7.71
C GLY A 242 -16.57 1.35 -9.04
N ARG A 243 -15.37 1.03 -9.55
CA ARG A 243 -15.23 0.20 -10.76
C ARG A 243 -15.78 -1.20 -10.56
N TYR A 244 -15.45 -1.86 -9.44
CA TYR A 244 -16.04 -3.15 -9.08
C TYR A 244 -17.57 -3.10 -9.15
N LYS A 245 -18.18 -2.11 -8.50
CA LYS A 245 -19.64 -1.92 -8.51
C LYS A 245 -20.19 -1.64 -9.90
N GLN A 246 -19.52 -0.79 -10.69
CA GLN A 246 -19.95 -0.39 -12.02
C GLN A 246 -19.91 -1.55 -13.02
N PHE A 247 -18.87 -2.39 -12.98
CA PHE A 247 -18.65 -3.45 -13.95
C PHE A 247 -19.01 -4.85 -13.44
N GLY A 248 -19.58 -4.96 -12.23
CA GLY A 248 -20.04 -6.23 -11.66
C GLY A 248 -18.92 -7.24 -11.44
N GLY A 249 -17.71 -6.78 -11.09
CA GLY A 249 -16.56 -7.63 -10.82
C GLY A 249 -15.95 -8.33 -12.04
N LYS A 250 -16.25 -7.90 -13.26
CA LYS A 250 -15.61 -8.43 -14.47
C LYS A 250 -14.18 -7.88 -14.59
N GLU A 251 -13.21 -8.75 -14.86
CA GLU A 251 -11.79 -8.39 -14.94
C GLU A 251 -11.53 -7.23 -15.92
N GLU A 252 -12.16 -7.26 -17.09
CA GLU A 252 -12.02 -6.21 -18.11
C GLU A 252 -12.47 -4.83 -17.61
N GLY A 253 -13.36 -4.80 -16.61
CA GLY A 253 -13.84 -3.58 -15.98
C GLY A 253 -12.74 -2.84 -15.19
N PHE A 254 -11.68 -3.53 -14.78
CA PHE A 254 -10.54 -2.91 -14.09
C PHE A 254 -9.50 -2.32 -15.04
N ILE A 255 -9.53 -2.69 -16.32
CA ILE A 255 -8.63 -2.12 -17.34
C ILE A 255 -8.98 -0.64 -17.55
N ASP A 256 -8.02 0.24 -17.26
CA ASP A 256 -8.14 1.71 -17.33
C ASP A 256 -6.84 2.33 -17.88
N PRO A 257 -6.62 2.23 -19.19
CA PRO A 257 -5.44 2.83 -19.81
C PRO A 257 -5.39 4.33 -19.53
N GLY A 258 -4.31 4.80 -18.89
CA GLY A 258 -4.15 6.18 -18.45
C GLY A 258 -4.65 6.48 -17.03
N GLY A 259 -5.36 5.57 -16.36
CA GLY A 259 -5.77 5.71 -14.96
C GLY A 259 -4.59 5.89 -14.01
N TRP A 260 -3.53 5.12 -14.23
CA TRP A 260 -2.27 5.23 -13.51
C TRP A 260 -1.63 6.62 -13.67
N GLN A 261 -1.46 7.08 -14.90
CA GLN A 261 -0.87 8.39 -15.19
C GLN A 261 -1.71 9.52 -14.60
N LYS A 262 -3.04 9.42 -14.71
CA LYS A 262 -3.97 10.42 -14.16
C LYS A 262 -3.88 10.47 -12.62
N MET A 263 -3.81 9.33 -11.95
CA MET A 263 -3.65 9.24 -10.50
C MET A 263 -2.33 9.90 -10.07
N LEU A 264 -1.21 9.52 -10.66
CA LEU A 264 0.11 10.08 -10.34
C LEU A 264 0.20 11.58 -10.66
N GLN A 265 -0.40 12.02 -11.76
CA GLN A 265 -0.46 13.44 -12.11
C GLN A 265 -1.27 14.25 -11.09
N GLY A 266 -2.33 13.67 -10.55
CA GLY A 266 -3.12 14.26 -9.47
C GLY A 266 -2.24 14.52 -8.23
N VAL A 267 -1.42 13.55 -7.85
CA VAL A 267 -0.46 13.69 -6.72
C VAL A 267 0.63 14.72 -7.03
N LEU A 268 1.22 14.69 -8.23
CA LEU A 268 2.21 15.70 -8.65
C LEU A 268 1.65 17.14 -8.60
N ASN A 269 0.37 17.32 -8.93
CA ASN A 269 -0.29 18.62 -8.82
C ASN A 269 -0.47 19.03 -7.34
N GLN A 270 -0.74 18.09 -6.44
CA GLN A 270 -0.75 18.36 -4.99
C GLN A 270 0.64 18.72 -4.48
N CYS A 271 1.70 18.01 -4.93
CA CYS A 271 3.09 18.33 -4.57
C CYS A 271 3.45 19.77 -4.91
N LYS A 272 3.05 20.29 -6.10
CA LYS A 272 3.31 21.68 -6.46
C LYS A 272 2.72 22.70 -5.49
N ASN A 273 1.64 22.35 -4.81
CA ASN A 273 0.98 23.23 -3.83
C ASN A 273 1.53 23.05 -2.41
N VAL A 274 1.92 21.83 -2.04
CA VAL A 274 2.28 21.46 -0.65
C VAL A 274 3.79 21.51 -0.42
N ILE A 275 4.56 21.02 -1.41
CA ILE A 275 6.03 20.92 -1.36
C ILE A 275 6.65 21.44 -2.68
N PRO A 276 6.42 22.72 -3.07
CA PRO A 276 6.90 23.25 -4.34
C PRO A 276 8.42 23.15 -4.51
N GLU A 277 9.18 23.25 -3.42
CA GLU A 277 10.63 23.09 -3.39
C GLU A 277 11.11 21.70 -3.85
N ALA A 278 10.25 20.70 -3.84
CA ALA A 278 10.55 19.35 -4.34
C ALA A 278 10.87 19.31 -5.84
N PHE A 279 10.58 20.36 -6.58
CA PHE A 279 10.83 20.48 -8.03
C PHE A 279 12.11 21.26 -8.38
N GLU A 280 12.82 21.76 -7.38
CA GLU A 280 14.07 22.51 -7.54
C GLU A 280 15.28 21.56 -7.58
N PHE A 281 15.42 20.72 -8.63
CA PHE A 281 16.52 19.76 -8.81
C PHE A 281 17.14 19.76 -10.19
#